data_ce09e6ef99ef198e09319a1f0a02c9d6
#
_entry.id   ce09e6ef99ef198e09319a1f0a02c9d6
#
_cell.length_a   1.000
_cell.length_b   1.000
_cell.length_c   1.000
_cell.angle_alpha   90.00
_cell.angle_beta   90.00
_cell.angle_gamma   90.00
#
_symmetry.space_group_name_H-M   'P 1'
#
loop_
_entity.id
_entity.type
_entity.pdbx_description
1 polymer ?
#
loop_
_entity_poly.entity_id
_entity_poly.type
_entity_poly.pdbx_seq_one_letter_code
_entity_poly.pdbx_strand_id
1 'polypeptide(L)'
;MATVTQKLIAGKRDIAELATTKSIDTRGLVCPFPAFEAGKLAQSAGPKDVLEIISDDEYTASTSIPSVLKIRQFDYAVVKNDDGTFSIKARKN
;
A
#
# COMPACT_ATOMS: atom_id res chain seq x y z
N MET A 1 20.61 5.72 15.52
CA MET A 1 19.99 5.90 14.18
C MET A 1 19.14 4.70 13.85
N ALA A 2 17.92 4.92 13.46
CA ALA A 2 17.06 3.82 13.11
C ALA A 2 17.55 3.19 11.80
N THR A 3 17.76 1.90 11.82
CA THR A 3 18.07 1.18 10.60
C THR A 3 16.77 0.97 9.84
N VAL A 4 16.73 1.43 8.61
CA VAL A 4 15.57 1.17 7.77
C VAL A 4 15.68 -0.26 7.30
N THR A 5 14.79 -1.09 7.80
CA THR A 5 14.77 -2.50 7.49
C THR A 5 13.71 -2.85 6.46
N GLN A 6 12.97 -1.84 6.00
CA GLN A 6 11.98 -2.01 4.96
C GLN A 6 12.65 -2.26 3.62
N LYS A 7 12.12 -3.22 2.90
CA LYS A 7 12.63 -3.58 1.59
C LYS A 7 11.56 -3.33 0.54
N LEU A 8 11.90 -2.52 -0.46
CA LEU A 8 11.01 -2.29 -1.58
C LEU A 8 10.96 -3.53 -2.46
N ILE A 9 9.77 -4.11 -2.64
CA ILE A 9 9.60 -5.31 -3.46
C ILE A 9 8.86 -5.04 -4.76
N ALA A 10 8.16 -3.91 -4.88
CA ALA A 10 7.46 -3.56 -6.11
C ALA A 10 7.14 -2.08 -6.09
N GLY A 11 6.92 -1.50 -7.28
CA GLY A 11 6.50 -0.12 -7.42
C GLY A 11 7.64 0.88 -7.40
N LYS A 12 7.31 2.13 -7.10
CA LYS A 12 8.26 3.24 -7.17
C LYS A 12 8.78 3.61 -5.78
N ARG A 13 10.10 3.69 -5.65
CA ARG A 13 10.72 4.03 -4.38
C ARG A 13 10.30 5.43 -3.90
N ASP A 14 10.11 6.37 -4.82
CA ASP A 14 9.69 7.72 -4.46
C ASP A 14 8.37 7.71 -3.69
N ILE A 15 7.44 6.86 -4.08
CA ILE A 15 6.16 6.73 -3.40
C ILE A 15 6.36 6.15 -1.99
N ALA A 16 7.29 5.22 -1.84
CA ALA A 16 7.56 4.60 -0.53
C ALA A 16 8.10 5.60 0.49
N GLU A 17 8.70 6.69 0.04
CA GLU A 17 9.31 7.70 0.92
C GLU A 17 8.34 8.83 1.28
N LEU A 18 7.14 8.85 0.69
CA LEU A 18 6.19 9.92 0.95
C LEU A 18 5.54 9.78 2.32
N ALA A 19 5.21 10.92 2.92
CA ALA A 19 4.49 10.94 4.19
C ALA A 19 3.04 10.51 3.98
N THR A 20 2.57 9.58 4.80
CA THR A 20 1.22 9.05 4.71
C THR A 20 0.20 10.04 5.25
N THR A 21 -0.86 10.32 4.50
CA THR A 21 -1.97 11.15 4.95
C THR A 21 -3.19 10.33 5.35
N LYS A 22 -3.35 9.14 4.78
CA LYS A 22 -4.45 8.23 5.12
C LYS A 22 -3.89 6.82 5.16
N SER A 23 -4.34 6.02 6.12
CA SER A 23 -3.87 4.64 6.22
C SER A 23 -5.00 3.72 6.63
N ILE A 24 -4.84 2.45 6.28
CA ILE A 24 -5.75 1.39 6.68
C ILE A 24 -4.94 0.13 6.97
N ASP A 25 -5.36 -0.59 8.01
CA ASP A 25 -4.72 -1.84 8.40
C ASP A 25 -5.64 -2.99 7.96
N THR A 26 -5.16 -3.79 7.01
CA THR A 26 -5.92 -4.94 6.51
C THR A 26 -5.40 -6.26 7.03
N ARG A 27 -4.54 -6.24 8.06
CA ARG A 27 -4.05 -7.48 8.66
C ARG A 27 -5.21 -8.27 9.24
N GLY A 28 -5.17 -9.58 9.05
CA GLY A 28 -6.24 -10.45 9.52
C GLY A 28 -7.41 -10.58 8.56
N LEU A 29 -7.48 -9.76 7.53
CA LEU A 29 -8.50 -9.89 6.50
C LEU A 29 -8.08 -10.91 5.46
N VAL A 30 -9.04 -11.62 4.91
CA VAL A 30 -8.78 -12.57 3.83
C VAL A 30 -9.18 -11.98 2.49
N CYS A 31 -8.52 -12.42 1.44
CA CYS A 31 -8.86 -12.01 0.08
C CYS A 31 -10.33 -12.36 -0.21
N PRO A 32 -11.10 -11.45 -0.83
CA PRO A 32 -10.70 -10.20 -1.48
C PRO A 32 -10.87 -8.93 -0.63
N PHE A 33 -11.08 -9.05 0.68
CA PHE A 33 -11.42 -7.90 1.52
C PHE A 33 -10.32 -6.83 1.57
N PRO A 34 -9.04 -7.17 1.66
CA PRO A 34 -8.01 -6.12 1.64
C PRO A 34 -8.06 -5.27 0.37
N ALA A 35 -8.31 -5.89 -0.78
CA ALA A 35 -8.42 -5.17 -2.04
C ALA A 35 -9.64 -4.25 -2.07
N PHE A 36 -10.76 -4.69 -1.50
CA PHE A 36 -11.95 -3.85 -1.38
C PHE A 36 -11.68 -2.64 -0.49
N GLU A 37 -11.03 -2.85 0.64
CA GLU A 37 -10.71 -1.76 1.54
C GLU A 37 -9.75 -0.76 0.90
N ALA A 38 -8.75 -1.26 0.17
CA ALA A 38 -7.84 -0.40 -0.57
C ALA A 38 -8.58 0.41 -1.62
N GLY A 39 -9.54 -0.20 -2.31
CA GLY A 39 -10.37 0.49 -3.29
C GLY A 39 -11.22 1.60 -2.69
N LYS A 40 -11.81 1.34 -1.52
CA LYS A 40 -12.58 2.34 -0.81
C LYS A 40 -11.71 3.53 -0.39
N LEU A 41 -10.54 3.23 0.14
CA LEU A 41 -9.62 4.27 0.56
C LEU A 41 -9.16 5.10 -0.64
N ALA A 42 -8.84 4.46 -1.75
CA ALA A 42 -8.45 5.14 -2.97
C ALA A 42 -9.58 6.04 -3.50
N GLN A 43 -10.82 5.57 -3.41
CA GLN A 43 -11.97 6.34 -3.86
C GLN A 43 -12.15 7.62 -3.06
N SER A 44 -11.83 7.59 -1.77
CA SER A 44 -11.97 8.74 -0.89
C SER A 44 -10.77 9.68 -0.94
N ALA A 45 -9.69 9.28 -1.59
CA ALA A 45 -8.44 10.05 -1.59
C ALA A 45 -8.49 11.20 -2.59
N GLY A 46 -7.92 12.32 -2.18
CA GLY A 46 -7.72 13.46 -3.07
C GLY A 46 -6.39 13.37 -3.82
N PRO A 47 -6.14 14.31 -4.75
CA PRO A 47 -4.93 14.25 -5.58
C PRO A 47 -3.63 14.37 -4.79
N LYS A 48 -3.68 14.95 -3.60
CA LYS A 48 -2.49 15.14 -2.76
C LYS A 48 -2.38 14.12 -1.64
N ASP A 49 -3.35 13.22 -1.52
CA ASP A 49 -3.34 12.23 -0.46
C ASP A 49 -2.35 11.11 -0.77
N VAL A 50 -1.64 10.69 0.26
CA VAL A 50 -0.77 9.52 0.20
C VAL A 50 -1.38 8.45 1.08
N LEU A 51 -1.69 7.32 0.49
CA LEU A 51 -2.36 6.22 1.17
C LEU A 51 -1.35 5.18 1.62
N GLU A 52 -1.63 4.55 2.75
CA GLU A 52 -0.85 3.41 3.19
C GLU A 52 -1.80 2.29 3.55
N ILE A 53 -1.60 1.14 2.95
CA ILE A 53 -2.37 -0.07 3.24
C ILE A 53 -1.41 -1.10 3.82
N ILE A 54 -1.74 -1.62 4.99
CA ILE A 54 -0.92 -2.62 5.66
C ILE A 54 -1.56 -3.98 5.45
N SER A 55 -0.76 -4.96 5.02
CA SER A 55 -1.22 -6.32 4.78
C SER A 55 -0.24 -7.32 5.39
N ASP A 56 -0.74 -8.48 5.79
CA ASP A 56 0.10 -9.57 6.26
C ASP A 56 0.20 -10.70 5.26
N ASP A 57 -0.30 -10.51 4.04
CA ASP A 57 -0.27 -11.52 3.00
C ASP A 57 0.50 -11.01 1.78
N GLU A 58 1.52 -11.77 1.38
CA GLU A 58 2.40 -11.34 0.29
C GLU A 58 1.65 -11.22 -1.05
N TYR A 59 0.79 -12.17 -1.37
CA TYR A 59 0.04 -12.11 -2.63
C TYR A 59 -0.87 -10.89 -2.66
N THR A 60 -1.58 -10.64 -1.57
CA THR A 60 -2.46 -9.47 -1.47
C THR A 60 -1.66 -8.19 -1.65
N ALA A 61 -0.52 -8.09 -0.97
CA ALA A 61 0.29 -6.88 -0.99
C ALA A 61 0.96 -6.65 -2.34
N SER A 62 1.38 -7.71 -3.02
CA SER A 62 2.16 -7.58 -4.25
C SER A 62 1.32 -7.67 -5.52
N THR A 63 0.09 -8.16 -5.44
CA THR A 63 -0.74 -8.40 -6.62
C THR A 63 -2.12 -7.80 -6.49
N SER A 64 -2.90 -8.17 -5.46
CA SER A 64 -4.30 -7.77 -5.37
C SER A 64 -4.46 -6.27 -5.15
N ILE A 65 -3.78 -5.71 -4.16
CA ILE A 65 -3.88 -4.29 -3.86
C ILE A 65 -3.26 -3.44 -4.97
N PRO A 66 -2.06 -3.76 -5.49
CA PRO A 66 -1.51 -3.00 -6.62
C PRO A 66 -2.40 -3.02 -7.85
N SER A 67 -3.10 -4.12 -8.13
CA SER A 67 -4.02 -4.19 -9.26
C SER A 67 -5.15 -3.18 -9.13
N VAL A 68 -5.74 -3.06 -7.94
CA VAL A 68 -6.79 -2.07 -7.67
C VAL A 68 -6.24 -0.65 -7.85
N LEU A 69 -5.04 -0.40 -7.35
CA LEU A 69 -4.43 0.92 -7.45
C LEU A 69 -4.12 1.29 -8.89
N LYS A 70 -3.67 0.35 -9.70
CA LYS A 70 -3.42 0.58 -11.13
C LYS A 70 -4.69 0.94 -11.89
N ILE A 71 -5.77 0.23 -11.59
CA ILE A 71 -7.07 0.49 -12.24
C ILE A 71 -7.53 1.91 -11.94
N ARG A 72 -7.24 2.42 -10.76
CA ARG A 72 -7.61 3.77 -10.34
C ARG A 72 -6.54 4.80 -10.66
N GLN A 73 -5.51 4.42 -11.40
CA GLN A 73 -4.44 5.32 -11.86
C GLN A 73 -3.63 5.90 -10.69
N PHE A 74 -3.35 5.06 -9.70
CA PHE A 74 -2.46 5.43 -8.60
C PHE A 74 -1.07 4.89 -8.86
N ASP A 75 -0.06 5.68 -8.53
CA ASP A 75 1.30 5.16 -8.39
C ASP A 75 1.40 4.51 -7.02
N TYR A 76 2.17 3.43 -6.93
CA TYR A 76 2.26 2.69 -5.69
C TYR A 76 3.69 2.22 -5.42
N ALA A 77 3.92 1.83 -4.17
CA ALA A 77 5.15 1.16 -3.76
C ALA A 77 4.79 0.11 -2.71
N VAL A 78 5.34 -1.07 -2.85
CA VAL A 78 5.13 -2.16 -1.90
C VAL A 78 6.42 -2.40 -1.16
N VAL A 79 6.36 -2.32 0.17
CA VAL A 79 7.53 -2.42 1.04
C VAL A 79 7.28 -3.55 2.04
N LYS A 80 8.28 -4.41 2.22
CA LYS A 80 8.23 -5.45 3.23
C LYS A 80 8.84 -4.92 4.52
N ASN A 81 8.09 -5.06 5.62
CA ASN A 81 8.53 -4.65 6.94
C ASN A 81 9.24 -5.80 7.67
N ASP A 82 9.97 -5.47 8.73
CA ASP A 82 10.71 -6.44 9.53
C ASP A 82 9.85 -7.50 10.18
N ASP A 83 8.63 -7.12 10.57
CA ASP A 83 7.73 -8.02 11.28
C ASP A 83 6.96 -8.96 10.35
N GLY A 84 7.31 -8.96 9.07
CA GLY A 84 6.65 -9.82 8.09
C GLY A 84 5.40 -9.22 7.46
N THR A 85 5.02 -8.00 7.85
CA THR A 85 3.91 -7.31 7.20
C THR A 85 4.41 -6.55 5.97
N PHE A 86 3.45 -6.07 5.17
CA PHE A 86 3.74 -5.31 3.96
C PHE A 86 3.01 -3.98 4.04
N SER A 87 3.68 -2.91 3.62
CA SER A 87 3.08 -1.59 3.50
C SER A 87 2.99 -1.23 2.03
N ILE A 88 1.80 -0.91 1.57
CA ILE A 88 1.59 -0.47 0.20
C ILE A 88 1.25 1.00 0.27
N LYS A 89 2.13 1.85 -0.24
CA LYS A 89 1.88 3.27 -0.33
C LYS A 89 1.44 3.63 -1.73
N ALA A 90 0.52 4.56 -1.84
CA ALA A 90 -0.04 4.96 -3.12
C ALA A 90 -0.35 6.44 -3.13
N ARG A 91 -0.15 7.04 -4.28
CA ARG A 91 -0.50 8.44 -4.52
C ARG A 91 -1.18 8.54 -5.87
N LYS A 92 -2.24 9.33 -5.92
CA LYS A 92 -2.96 9.52 -7.19
C LYS A 92 -2.08 10.21 -8.21
N ASN A 93 -2.03 9.60 -9.37
CA ASN A 93 -1.21 10.07 -10.47
C ASN A 93 -1.76 11.34 -11.11
#